data_edf1a9aa43dcdc869aa5ff7ccd4953d9
#
_entry.id   edf1a9aa43dcdc869aa5ff7ccd4953d9
#
_cell.length_a   1.000
_cell.length_b   1.000
_cell.length_c   1.000
_cell.angle_alpha   90.00
_cell.angle_beta   90.00
_cell.angle_gamma   90.00
#
_symmetry.space_group_name_H-M   'P 1'
#
loop_
_entity.id
_entity.type
_entity.pdbx_description
1 polymer ?
#
loop_
_entity_poly.entity_id
_entity_poly.type
_entity_poly.pdbx_seq_one_letter_code
_entity_poly.pdbx_strand_id
1 'polypeptide(L)'
;MKKIAKKVRVFVGMSGGVDSSVSAALLKQAGYNVTGVFIKVWEPAGYKCTWREDRREAMRVAAVLDIPLVTIDLSKEYEREVVKNMIREYKAGRTPNPDIECNRSVKFGAFYNWAIKNGADFVATGHYARVDEKNNLLMGRDKNKDQSYFLWTLKLEQLEHCLFPIGNYKKSFVRKLAKKFKLPNFAKKDSQGLCFIGKLDLKKFLQKYIKIKKGKVIKIIDGREKIIGEHDGACFYTIGEHHHGYIVQKDLKRNILTVSEKPPVLENKVINLVDTNWLARPETNEIYQARIRHRGELLDCKINKNKVTFLASPGALASGQSLVLYEGEKCLGGGIID
;
A
#
# COMPACT_ATOMS: atom_id res chain seq x y z
N MET A 1 -25.40 -1.24 -42.43
CA MET A 1 -25.26 -1.29 -40.98
C MET A 1 -23.87 -0.78 -40.59
N LYS A 2 -23.78 0.39 -39.95
CA LYS A 2 -22.50 0.90 -39.43
C LYS A 2 -22.03 -0.07 -38.35
N LYS A 3 -20.81 -0.65 -38.47
CA LYS A 3 -20.14 -1.39 -37.40
C LYS A 3 -20.01 -0.44 -36.20
N ILE A 4 -20.76 -0.69 -35.11
CA ILE A 4 -20.61 0.02 -33.85
C ILE A 4 -19.21 -0.38 -33.35
N ALA A 5 -18.28 0.57 -33.30
CA ALA A 5 -16.96 0.33 -32.72
C ALA A 5 -17.18 -0.22 -31.29
N LYS A 6 -16.59 -1.37 -30.99
CA LYS A 6 -16.73 -2.02 -29.70
C LYS A 6 -16.27 -1.05 -28.62
N LYS A 7 -17.19 -0.61 -27.74
CA LYS A 7 -16.89 0.34 -26.69
C LYS A 7 -15.94 -0.30 -25.67
N VAL A 8 -14.79 0.31 -25.40
CA VAL A 8 -13.77 -0.20 -24.47
C VAL A 8 -14.37 -0.41 -23.07
N ARG A 9 -14.24 -1.62 -22.55
CA ARG A 9 -14.80 -2.05 -21.24
C ARG A 9 -13.81 -1.82 -20.13
N VAL A 10 -14.23 -1.07 -19.09
CA VAL A 10 -13.39 -0.79 -17.93
C VAL A 10 -14.09 -1.26 -16.66
N PHE A 11 -13.42 -2.15 -15.91
CA PHE A 11 -13.89 -2.59 -14.61
C PHE A 11 -13.21 -1.75 -13.52
N VAL A 12 -14.02 -1.04 -12.73
CA VAL A 12 -13.54 -0.10 -11.71
C VAL A 12 -13.72 -0.69 -10.32
N GLY A 13 -12.62 -0.87 -9.58
CA GLY A 13 -12.68 -1.28 -8.18
C GLY A 13 -13.30 -0.15 -7.33
N MET A 14 -14.55 -0.35 -6.89
CA MET A 14 -15.34 0.63 -6.14
C MET A 14 -15.40 0.25 -4.66
N SER A 15 -14.70 1.02 -3.81
CA SER A 15 -14.67 0.80 -2.35
C SER A 15 -15.79 1.53 -1.58
N GLY A 16 -16.71 2.22 -2.28
CA GLY A 16 -17.67 3.13 -1.64
C GLY A 16 -17.04 4.46 -1.16
N GLY A 17 -15.75 4.67 -1.40
CA GLY A 17 -15.04 5.92 -1.13
C GLY A 17 -15.12 6.91 -2.29
N VAL A 18 -14.84 8.21 -2.01
CA VAL A 18 -14.91 9.31 -2.98
C VAL A 18 -14.00 9.07 -4.18
N ASP A 19 -12.78 8.60 -3.95
CA ASP A 19 -11.74 8.48 -4.98
C ASP A 19 -12.11 7.48 -6.07
N SER A 20 -12.54 6.27 -5.69
CA SER A 20 -13.00 5.25 -6.63
C SER A 20 -14.28 5.66 -7.36
N SER A 21 -15.16 6.41 -6.68
CA SER A 21 -16.40 6.92 -7.27
C SER A 21 -16.14 7.98 -8.34
N VAL A 22 -15.21 8.91 -8.07
CA VAL A 22 -14.80 9.92 -9.06
C VAL A 22 -14.06 9.26 -10.24
N SER A 23 -13.26 8.23 -9.98
CA SER A 23 -12.60 7.45 -11.03
C SER A 23 -13.62 6.84 -11.99
N ALA A 24 -14.69 6.22 -11.46
CA ALA A 24 -15.76 5.66 -12.29
C ALA A 24 -16.50 6.75 -13.09
N ALA A 25 -16.80 7.90 -12.45
CA ALA A 25 -17.48 9.01 -13.10
C ALA A 25 -16.67 9.61 -14.26
N LEU A 26 -15.35 9.79 -14.07
CA LEU A 26 -14.46 10.30 -15.11
C LEU A 26 -14.38 9.36 -16.30
N LEU A 27 -14.28 8.05 -16.07
CA LEU A 27 -14.26 7.06 -17.14
C LEU A 27 -15.59 7.00 -17.90
N LYS A 28 -16.74 7.06 -17.19
CA LYS A 28 -18.04 7.14 -17.86
C LYS A 28 -18.16 8.41 -18.69
N GLN A 29 -17.74 9.57 -18.17
CA GLN A 29 -17.73 10.84 -18.89
C GLN A 29 -16.83 10.78 -20.14
N ALA A 30 -15.70 10.09 -20.07
CA ALA A 30 -14.79 9.86 -21.19
C ALA A 30 -15.33 8.85 -22.24
N GLY A 31 -16.52 8.29 -22.01
CA GLY A 31 -17.20 7.43 -22.99
C GLY A 31 -16.89 5.94 -22.87
N TYR A 32 -16.14 5.50 -21.85
CA TYR A 32 -15.91 4.07 -21.60
C TYR A 32 -17.19 3.31 -21.20
N ASN A 33 -17.22 2.01 -21.49
CA ASN A 33 -18.21 1.10 -20.93
C ASN A 33 -17.77 0.66 -19.53
N VAL A 34 -18.27 1.34 -18.51
CA VAL A 34 -17.82 1.19 -17.13
C VAL A 34 -18.69 0.18 -16.39
N THR A 35 -18.06 -0.78 -15.72
CA THR A 35 -18.65 -1.66 -14.72
C THR A 35 -17.98 -1.43 -13.37
N GLY A 36 -18.75 -1.05 -12.35
CA GLY A 36 -18.26 -0.98 -10.97
C GLY A 36 -18.10 -2.39 -10.40
N VAL A 37 -17.02 -2.63 -9.64
CA VAL A 37 -16.79 -3.88 -8.94
C VAL A 37 -16.51 -3.59 -7.47
N PHE A 38 -17.41 -4.05 -6.60
CA PHE A 38 -17.18 -4.01 -5.16
C PHE A 38 -16.47 -5.30 -4.75
N ILE A 39 -15.31 -5.15 -4.09
CA ILE A 39 -14.51 -6.28 -3.60
C ILE A 39 -14.84 -6.50 -2.14
N LYS A 40 -15.51 -7.61 -1.82
CA LYS A 40 -15.67 -8.07 -0.45
C LYS A 40 -14.40 -8.82 -0.05
N VAL A 41 -13.84 -8.45 1.11
CA VAL A 41 -12.64 -9.07 1.67
C VAL A 41 -12.93 -9.72 3.02
N TRP A 42 -11.94 -10.41 3.56
CA TRP A 42 -12.00 -11.05 4.85
C TRP A 42 -12.32 -10.09 6.01
N GLU A 43 -13.13 -10.53 6.94
CA GLU A 43 -13.52 -9.79 8.14
C GLU A 43 -12.88 -10.42 9.40
N PRO A 44 -12.17 -9.64 10.23
CA PRO A 44 -11.67 -10.16 11.49
C PRO A 44 -12.79 -10.39 12.49
N ALA A 45 -12.85 -11.57 13.09
CA ALA A 45 -13.83 -11.89 14.11
C ALA A 45 -13.74 -10.92 15.31
N GLY A 46 -14.88 -10.37 15.73
CA GLY A 46 -14.99 -9.43 16.85
C GLY A 46 -14.58 -7.98 16.52
N TYR A 47 -14.43 -7.64 15.24
CA TYR A 47 -14.27 -6.26 14.80
C TYR A 47 -15.49 -5.82 13.98
N LYS A 48 -15.92 -4.55 14.18
CA LYS A 48 -17.01 -3.98 13.38
C LYS A 48 -16.47 -3.67 11.99
N CYS A 49 -16.88 -4.45 11.01
CA CYS A 49 -16.53 -4.21 9.61
C CYS A 49 -17.62 -3.37 8.92
N THR A 50 -17.20 -2.41 8.12
CA THR A 50 -18.08 -1.45 7.42
C THR A 50 -18.40 -1.87 5.98
N TRP A 51 -17.99 -3.06 5.54
CA TRP A 51 -18.12 -3.41 4.13
C TRP A 51 -19.57 -3.38 3.60
N ARG A 52 -20.58 -3.66 4.47
CA ARG A 52 -21.99 -3.58 4.06
C ARG A 52 -22.40 -2.15 3.77
N GLU A 53 -21.99 -1.20 4.62
CA GLU A 53 -22.19 0.24 4.41
C GLU A 53 -21.41 0.72 3.19
N ASP A 54 -20.16 0.34 3.05
CA ASP A 54 -19.31 0.70 1.92
C ASP A 54 -19.86 0.15 0.60
N ARG A 55 -20.40 -1.07 0.60
CA ARG A 55 -21.09 -1.65 -0.56
C ARG A 55 -22.35 -0.87 -0.90
N ARG A 56 -23.16 -0.49 0.09
CA ARG A 56 -24.36 0.34 -0.14
C ARG A 56 -23.99 1.68 -0.75
N GLU A 57 -22.92 2.32 -0.28
CA GLU A 57 -22.43 3.56 -0.88
C GLU A 57 -21.97 3.35 -2.33
N ALA A 58 -21.25 2.26 -2.62
CA ALA A 58 -20.87 1.90 -3.99
C ALA A 58 -22.11 1.68 -4.89
N MET A 59 -23.16 1.05 -4.36
CA MET A 59 -24.45 0.86 -5.07
C MET A 59 -25.15 2.20 -5.37
N ARG A 60 -25.19 3.12 -4.40
CA ARG A 60 -25.78 4.46 -4.60
C ARG A 60 -25.03 5.25 -5.66
N VAL A 61 -23.67 5.19 -5.63
CA VAL A 61 -22.84 5.82 -6.64
C VAL A 61 -23.08 5.20 -8.01
N ALA A 62 -23.12 3.88 -8.11
CA ALA A 62 -23.35 3.18 -9.37
C ALA A 62 -24.72 3.55 -9.97
N ALA A 63 -25.77 3.68 -9.14
CA ALA A 63 -27.10 4.11 -9.57
C ALA A 63 -27.08 5.56 -10.10
N VAL A 64 -26.40 6.51 -9.39
CA VAL A 64 -26.28 7.91 -9.87
C VAL A 64 -25.49 7.98 -11.17
N LEU A 65 -24.45 7.15 -11.32
CA LEU A 65 -23.66 7.07 -12.54
C LEU A 65 -24.34 6.24 -13.64
N ASP A 66 -25.45 5.57 -13.35
CA ASP A 66 -26.11 4.62 -14.27
C ASP A 66 -25.07 3.66 -14.89
N ILE A 67 -24.39 2.92 -14.02
CA ILE A 67 -23.44 1.86 -14.38
C ILE A 67 -23.77 0.57 -13.61
N PRO A 68 -23.56 -0.61 -14.18
CA PRO A 68 -23.72 -1.86 -13.45
C PRO A 68 -22.70 -1.96 -12.31
N LEU A 69 -23.09 -2.58 -11.19
CA LEU A 69 -22.22 -2.90 -10.07
C LEU A 69 -22.25 -4.41 -9.77
N VAL A 70 -21.09 -5.03 -9.81
CA VAL A 70 -20.89 -6.43 -9.44
C VAL A 70 -20.20 -6.50 -8.08
N THR A 71 -20.53 -7.51 -7.27
CA THR A 71 -19.81 -7.81 -6.03
C THR A 71 -19.04 -9.11 -6.21
N ILE A 72 -17.74 -9.09 -5.93
CA ILE A 72 -16.91 -10.29 -5.91
C ILE A 72 -16.42 -10.56 -4.48
N ASP A 73 -16.32 -11.82 -4.10
CA ASP A 73 -15.83 -12.24 -2.78
C ASP A 73 -14.39 -12.74 -2.91
N LEU A 74 -13.44 -11.97 -2.40
CA LEU A 74 -12.02 -12.28 -2.34
C LEU A 74 -11.55 -12.45 -0.89
N SER A 75 -12.47 -12.86 0.01
CA SER A 75 -12.17 -13.01 1.44
C SER A 75 -11.08 -14.05 1.70
N LYS A 76 -11.08 -15.15 0.95
CA LYS A 76 -10.07 -16.22 1.08
C LYS A 76 -8.70 -15.77 0.62
N GLU A 77 -8.63 -15.07 -0.52
CA GLU A 77 -7.40 -14.52 -1.08
C GLU A 77 -6.80 -13.49 -0.12
N TYR A 78 -7.63 -12.56 0.39
CA TYR A 78 -7.19 -11.55 1.33
C TYR A 78 -6.67 -12.17 2.64
N GLU A 79 -7.37 -13.15 3.21
CA GLU A 79 -6.92 -13.85 4.42
C GLU A 79 -5.58 -14.54 4.20
N ARG A 80 -5.44 -15.27 3.10
CA ARG A 80 -4.24 -16.06 2.80
C ARG A 80 -3.03 -15.17 2.52
N GLU A 81 -3.18 -14.19 1.60
CA GLU A 81 -2.05 -13.43 1.09
C GLU A 81 -1.71 -12.21 1.97
N VAL A 82 -2.72 -11.52 2.51
CA VAL A 82 -2.48 -10.31 3.30
C VAL A 82 -2.37 -10.62 4.78
N VAL A 83 -3.42 -11.28 5.35
CA VAL A 83 -3.50 -11.44 6.81
C VAL A 83 -2.50 -12.47 7.31
N LYS A 84 -2.49 -13.68 6.72
CA LYS A 84 -1.55 -14.75 7.15
C LYS A 84 -0.11 -14.37 6.87
N ASN A 85 0.17 -13.68 5.76
CA ASN A 85 1.49 -13.14 5.46
C ASN A 85 1.91 -12.11 6.53
N MET A 86 1.07 -11.14 6.83
CA MET A 86 1.34 -10.15 7.88
C MET A 86 1.67 -10.81 9.22
N ILE A 87 0.86 -11.80 9.66
CA ILE A 87 1.10 -12.53 10.91
C ILE A 87 2.43 -13.28 10.87
N ARG A 88 2.76 -13.93 9.76
CA ARG A 88 4.03 -14.66 9.56
C ARG A 88 5.23 -13.72 9.68
N GLU A 89 5.18 -12.58 9.01
CA GLU A 89 6.26 -11.60 9.02
C GLU A 89 6.48 -11.00 10.42
N TYR A 90 5.41 -10.64 11.13
CA TYR A 90 5.53 -10.18 12.52
C TYR A 90 6.09 -11.26 13.45
N LYS A 91 5.67 -12.53 13.31
CA LYS A 91 6.27 -13.65 14.06
C LYS A 91 7.76 -13.77 13.83
N ALA A 92 8.22 -13.50 12.61
CA ALA A 92 9.63 -13.48 12.24
C ALA A 92 10.35 -12.16 12.64
N GLY A 93 9.65 -11.23 13.32
CA GLY A 93 10.21 -9.94 13.75
C GLY A 93 10.36 -8.90 12.65
N ARG A 94 9.84 -9.14 11.47
CA ARG A 94 9.82 -8.19 10.37
C ARG A 94 8.56 -7.32 10.43
N THR A 95 8.60 -6.16 9.82
CA THR A 95 7.47 -5.23 9.77
C THR A 95 6.97 -5.12 8.32
N PRO A 96 6.02 -5.97 7.88
CA PRO A 96 5.52 -5.96 6.52
C PRO A 96 4.64 -4.75 6.24
N ASN A 97 4.39 -4.48 4.95
CA ASN A 97 3.40 -3.50 4.52
C ASN A 97 2.17 -4.21 3.92
N PRO A 98 1.08 -4.39 4.68
CA PRO A 98 -0.11 -5.10 4.20
C PRO A 98 -0.83 -4.39 3.06
N ASP A 99 -0.68 -3.07 2.90
CA ASP A 99 -1.29 -2.33 1.78
C ASP A 99 -0.61 -2.65 0.45
N ILE A 100 0.72 -2.83 0.45
CA ILE A 100 1.47 -3.29 -0.73
C ILE A 100 1.02 -4.71 -1.09
N GLU A 101 0.92 -5.60 -0.10
CA GLU A 101 0.47 -6.97 -0.35
C GLU A 101 -0.97 -7.03 -0.86
N CYS A 102 -1.86 -6.19 -0.32
CA CYS A 102 -3.23 -6.06 -0.82
C CYS A 102 -3.28 -5.60 -2.28
N ASN A 103 -2.43 -4.63 -2.66
CA ASN A 103 -2.33 -4.20 -4.06
C ASN A 103 -1.81 -5.34 -4.94
N ARG A 104 -0.70 -6.01 -4.54
CA ARG A 104 -0.08 -7.10 -5.29
C ARG A 104 -1.05 -8.27 -5.52
N SER A 105 -1.62 -8.80 -4.45
CA SER A 105 -2.30 -10.09 -4.48
C SER A 105 -3.81 -9.98 -4.66
N VAL A 106 -4.44 -8.93 -4.16
CA VAL A 106 -5.91 -8.79 -4.20
C VAL A 106 -6.36 -7.88 -5.32
N LYS A 107 -5.92 -6.60 -5.35
CA LYS A 107 -6.42 -5.64 -6.34
C LYS A 107 -5.87 -5.90 -7.74
N PHE A 108 -4.55 -6.03 -7.86
CA PHE A 108 -3.89 -6.26 -9.15
C PHE A 108 -3.49 -7.73 -9.36
N GLY A 109 -3.81 -8.61 -8.39
CA GLY A 109 -3.79 -10.06 -8.54
C GLY A 109 -5.19 -10.61 -8.84
N ALA A 110 -5.91 -11.01 -7.80
CA ALA A 110 -7.17 -11.74 -7.95
C ALA A 110 -8.28 -10.93 -8.66
N PHE A 111 -8.49 -9.66 -8.29
CA PHE A 111 -9.48 -8.81 -8.97
C PHE A 111 -9.09 -8.51 -10.42
N TYR A 112 -7.83 -8.16 -10.69
CA TYR A 112 -7.35 -7.93 -12.06
C TYR A 112 -7.58 -9.18 -12.93
N ASN A 113 -7.14 -10.36 -12.48
CA ASN A 113 -7.29 -11.60 -13.23
C ASN A 113 -8.77 -11.94 -13.47
N TRP A 114 -9.62 -11.74 -12.45
CA TRP A 114 -11.05 -11.93 -12.58
C TRP A 114 -11.65 -10.96 -13.61
N ALA A 115 -11.27 -9.69 -13.58
CA ALA A 115 -11.80 -8.67 -14.49
C ALA A 115 -11.43 -8.96 -15.95
N ILE A 116 -10.17 -9.26 -16.23
CA ILE A 116 -9.70 -9.61 -17.59
C ILE A 116 -10.42 -10.88 -18.09
N LYS A 117 -10.53 -11.92 -17.25
CA LYS A 117 -11.26 -13.15 -17.60
C LYS A 117 -12.74 -12.89 -17.91
N ASN A 118 -13.37 -11.90 -17.27
CA ASN A 118 -14.74 -11.48 -17.53
C ASN A 118 -14.86 -10.42 -18.63
N GLY A 119 -13.77 -10.19 -19.35
CA GLY A 119 -13.72 -9.42 -20.57
C GLY A 119 -13.54 -7.92 -20.37
N ALA A 120 -12.96 -7.48 -19.29
CA ALA A 120 -12.47 -6.11 -19.18
C ALA A 120 -11.27 -5.90 -20.12
N ASP A 121 -11.26 -4.77 -20.81
CA ASP A 121 -10.09 -4.32 -21.59
C ASP A 121 -9.11 -3.60 -20.64
N PHE A 122 -9.65 -2.93 -19.60
CA PHE A 122 -8.88 -2.25 -18.55
C PHE A 122 -9.49 -2.46 -17.16
N VAL A 123 -8.60 -2.40 -16.16
CA VAL A 123 -8.95 -2.32 -14.74
C VAL A 123 -8.61 -0.93 -14.22
N ALA A 124 -9.54 -0.30 -13.51
CA ALA A 124 -9.31 1.02 -12.93
C ALA A 124 -9.48 1.02 -11.41
N THR A 125 -8.74 1.89 -10.74
CA THR A 125 -8.83 2.10 -9.31
C THR A 125 -8.73 3.58 -8.94
N GLY A 126 -9.10 3.90 -7.70
CA GLY A 126 -8.99 5.26 -7.13
C GLY A 126 -7.61 5.59 -6.57
N HIS A 127 -6.52 5.06 -7.11
CA HIS A 127 -5.18 5.40 -6.64
C HIS A 127 -4.69 6.74 -7.21
N TYR A 128 -3.96 7.48 -6.38
CA TYR A 128 -3.21 8.66 -6.78
C TYR A 128 -1.85 8.23 -7.34
N ALA A 129 -1.86 7.68 -8.52
CA ALA A 129 -0.71 7.33 -9.33
C ALA A 129 -1.03 7.63 -10.80
N ARG A 130 -0.06 7.61 -11.68
CA ARG A 130 -0.25 7.84 -13.11
C ARG A 130 0.45 6.74 -13.92
N VAL A 131 -0.05 6.50 -15.10
CA VAL A 131 0.62 5.69 -16.12
C VAL A 131 0.75 6.58 -17.36
N ASP A 132 1.94 6.64 -17.95
CA ASP A 132 2.17 7.37 -19.20
C ASP A 132 1.93 6.50 -20.44
N GLU A 133 2.09 7.09 -21.62
CA GLU A 133 1.88 6.42 -22.92
C GLU A 133 2.86 5.24 -23.16
N LYS A 134 3.96 5.20 -22.40
CA LYS A 134 4.95 4.10 -22.45
C LYS A 134 4.73 3.07 -21.36
N ASN A 135 3.58 3.11 -20.68
CA ASN A 135 3.22 2.27 -19.55
C ASN A 135 4.16 2.38 -18.33
N ASN A 136 4.86 3.52 -18.18
CA ASN A 136 5.62 3.76 -16.97
C ASN A 136 4.69 4.15 -15.83
N LEU A 137 4.91 3.58 -14.64
CA LEU A 137 4.25 4.01 -13.40
C LEU A 137 4.88 5.32 -12.92
N LEU A 138 4.06 6.34 -12.72
CA LEU A 138 4.50 7.66 -12.28
C LEU A 138 3.84 8.03 -10.95
N MET A 139 4.53 8.89 -10.19
CA MET A 139 3.97 9.53 -8.99
C MET A 139 2.67 10.26 -9.33
N GLY A 140 1.72 10.29 -8.38
CA GLY A 140 0.54 11.13 -8.46
C GLY A 140 0.88 12.62 -8.40
N ARG A 141 0.09 13.46 -9.06
CA ARG A 141 0.26 14.93 -9.04
C ARG A 141 0.11 15.53 -7.65
N ASP A 142 -0.70 14.93 -6.80
CA ASP A 142 -0.79 15.31 -5.38
C ASP A 142 0.29 14.59 -4.59
N LYS A 143 1.42 15.27 -4.33
CA LYS A 143 2.56 14.69 -3.60
C LYS A 143 2.18 14.18 -2.19
N ASN A 144 1.18 14.81 -1.55
CA ASN A 144 0.69 14.40 -0.23
C ASN A 144 -0.19 13.14 -0.29
N LYS A 145 -0.71 12.82 -1.48
CA LYS A 145 -1.59 11.67 -1.71
C LYS A 145 -0.97 10.62 -2.62
N ASP A 146 0.21 10.87 -3.15
CA ASP A 146 0.90 9.93 -4.03
C ASP A 146 0.94 8.52 -3.44
N GLN A 147 0.48 7.56 -4.23
CA GLN A 147 0.35 6.15 -3.85
C GLN A 147 1.20 5.23 -4.73
N SER A 148 2.05 5.77 -5.59
CA SER A 148 2.96 4.99 -6.44
C SER A 148 3.85 4.04 -5.60
N TYR A 149 4.21 4.46 -4.38
CA TYR A 149 4.92 3.64 -3.39
C TYR A 149 4.25 2.29 -3.11
N PHE A 150 2.93 2.21 -3.13
CA PHE A 150 2.20 0.97 -2.87
C PHE A 150 2.01 0.09 -4.12
N LEU A 151 2.46 0.56 -5.29
CA LEU A 151 2.22 -0.07 -6.58
C LEU A 151 3.50 -0.62 -7.23
N TRP A 152 4.63 -0.55 -6.55
CA TRP A 152 5.92 -1.00 -7.08
C TRP A 152 5.94 -2.50 -7.46
N THR A 153 5.05 -3.27 -6.88
CA THR A 153 4.92 -4.73 -7.12
C THR A 153 4.12 -5.08 -8.37
N LEU A 154 3.55 -4.10 -9.08
CA LEU A 154 2.83 -4.34 -10.33
C LEU A 154 3.82 -4.82 -11.40
N LYS A 155 3.33 -5.64 -12.33
CA LYS A 155 4.08 -6.05 -13.51
C LYS A 155 3.77 -5.11 -14.68
N LEU A 156 4.68 -5.04 -15.66
CA LEU A 156 4.47 -4.23 -16.87
C LEU A 156 3.19 -4.63 -17.61
N GLU A 157 2.95 -5.93 -17.76
CA GLU A 157 1.74 -6.48 -18.37
C GLU A 157 0.45 -6.00 -17.66
N GLN A 158 0.50 -5.81 -16.36
CA GLN A 158 -0.64 -5.28 -15.59
C GLN A 158 -0.81 -3.77 -15.84
N LEU A 159 0.30 -3.01 -15.89
CA LEU A 159 0.26 -1.56 -16.13
C LEU A 159 -0.35 -1.21 -17.49
N GLU A 160 -0.13 -2.03 -18.51
CA GLU A 160 -0.74 -1.90 -19.86
C GLU A 160 -2.27 -1.92 -19.81
N HIS A 161 -2.85 -2.57 -18.80
CA HIS A 161 -4.29 -2.70 -18.62
C HIS A 161 -4.82 -1.98 -17.37
N CYS A 162 -4.02 -1.10 -16.75
CA CYS A 162 -4.41 -0.37 -15.54
C CYS A 162 -4.64 1.11 -15.81
N LEU A 163 -5.73 1.65 -15.24
CA LEU A 163 -6.05 3.08 -15.29
C LEU A 163 -6.14 3.67 -13.89
N PHE A 164 -5.55 4.84 -13.71
CA PHE A 164 -5.62 5.63 -12.48
C PHE A 164 -6.22 7.02 -12.77
N PRO A 165 -7.55 7.12 -12.97
CA PRO A 165 -8.20 8.32 -13.52
C PRO A 165 -8.00 9.59 -12.71
N ILE A 166 -7.78 9.46 -11.39
CA ILE A 166 -7.60 10.60 -10.49
C ILE A 166 -6.13 10.98 -10.26
N GLY A 167 -5.18 10.25 -10.82
CA GLY A 167 -3.75 10.46 -10.59
C GLY A 167 -3.22 11.85 -10.99
N ASN A 168 -3.88 12.49 -11.95
CA ASN A 168 -3.54 13.84 -12.42
C ASN A 168 -4.16 14.97 -11.58
N TYR A 169 -4.94 14.66 -10.54
CA TYR A 169 -5.68 15.64 -9.77
C TYR A 169 -5.21 15.73 -8.30
N LYS A 170 -5.25 16.93 -7.74
CA LYS A 170 -5.13 17.12 -6.28
C LYS A 170 -6.41 16.62 -5.59
N LYS A 171 -6.30 16.11 -4.38
CA LYS A 171 -7.42 15.60 -3.59
C LYS A 171 -8.56 16.63 -3.44
N SER A 172 -8.21 17.90 -3.24
CA SER A 172 -9.19 18.99 -3.16
C SER A 172 -10.03 19.12 -4.44
N PHE A 173 -9.40 18.91 -5.60
CA PHE A 173 -10.09 18.94 -6.88
C PHE A 173 -10.96 17.68 -7.09
N VAL A 174 -10.49 16.50 -6.69
CA VAL A 174 -11.29 15.26 -6.69
C VAL A 174 -12.58 15.43 -5.89
N ARG A 175 -12.53 16.11 -4.73
CA ARG A 175 -13.74 16.44 -3.97
C ARG A 175 -14.68 17.43 -4.69
N LYS A 176 -14.13 18.39 -5.44
CA LYS A 176 -14.94 19.27 -6.31
C LYS A 176 -15.62 18.48 -7.42
N LEU A 177 -14.91 17.54 -8.04
CA LEU A 177 -15.48 16.64 -9.06
C LEU A 177 -16.58 15.76 -8.48
N ALA A 178 -16.41 15.20 -7.28
CA ALA A 178 -17.46 14.44 -6.60
C ALA A 178 -18.76 15.23 -6.43
N LYS A 179 -18.67 16.50 -6.05
CA LYS A 179 -19.82 17.42 -5.98
C LYS A 179 -20.40 17.71 -7.37
N LYS A 180 -19.55 18.00 -8.38
CA LYS A 180 -19.97 18.26 -9.76
C LYS A 180 -20.74 17.08 -10.34
N PHE A 181 -20.30 15.84 -10.09
CA PHE A 181 -20.98 14.62 -10.51
C PHE A 181 -22.17 14.24 -9.62
N LYS A 182 -22.51 15.06 -8.61
CA LYS A 182 -23.60 14.81 -7.64
C LYS A 182 -23.50 13.45 -6.95
N LEU A 183 -22.27 13.00 -6.68
CA LEU A 183 -22.05 11.69 -6.04
C LEU A 183 -22.54 11.73 -4.59
N PRO A 184 -23.31 10.73 -4.11
CA PRO A 184 -23.94 10.76 -2.79
C PRO A 184 -22.90 10.73 -1.65
N ASN A 185 -21.71 10.19 -1.91
CA ASN A 185 -20.61 10.08 -0.95
C ASN A 185 -19.59 11.23 -1.01
N PHE A 186 -19.88 12.36 -1.66
CA PHE A 186 -18.93 13.48 -1.86
C PHE A 186 -18.33 14.02 -0.55
N ALA A 187 -19.08 13.97 0.55
CA ALA A 187 -18.65 14.42 1.87
C ALA A 187 -17.96 13.35 2.73
N LYS A 188 -17.93 12.09 2.26
CA LYS A 188 -17.35 10.98 3.02
C LYS A 188 -15.87 11.25 3.31
N LYS A 189 -15.47 11.04 4.58
CA LYS A 189 -14.07 11.14 5.00
C LYS A 189 -13.24 10.04 4.33
N ASP A 190 -11.94 10.31 4.14
CA ASP A 190 -11.02 9.31 3.61
C ASP A 190 -10.92 8.13 4.57
N SER A 191 -10.86 6.92 4.03
CA SER A 191 -10.60 5.72 4.82
C SER A 191 -9.25 5.84 5.52
N GLN A 192 -9.22 5.46 6.78
CA GLN A 192 -8.01 5.45 7.61
C GLN A 192 -7.76 4.03 8.13
N GLY A 193 -6.49 3.63 8.24
CA GLY A 193 -6.10 2.30 8.69
C GLY A 193 -5.78 1.36 7.53
N LEU A 194 -5.78 0.06 7.81
CA LEU A 194 -5.48 -0.98 6.81
C LEU A 194 -6.50 -1.01 5.68
N CYS A 195 -6.02 -1.26 4.47
CA CYS A 195 -6.84 -1.36 3.27
C CYS A 195 -7.98 -2.36 3.47
N PHE A 196 -9.22 -1.93 3.22
CA PHE A 196 -10.48 -2.66 3.41
C PHE A 196 -10.89 -2.97 4.87
N ILE A 197 -9.97 -3.07 5.84
CA ILE A 197 -10.31 -3.39 7.24
C ILE A 197 -10.60 -2.12 8.04
N GLY A 198 -9.98 -0.99 7.65
CA GLY A 198 -10.16 0.29 8.33
C GLY A 198 -9.30 0.43 9.60
N LYS A 199 -9.82 1.16 10.60
CA LYS A 199 -9.11 1.40 11.87
C LYS A 199 -9.01 0.12 12.68
N LEU A 200 -7.81 -0.44 12.73
CA LEU A 200 -7.47 -1.63 13.49
C LEU A 200 -6.34 -1.28 14.47
N ASP A 201 -6.50 -1.63 15.73
CA ASP A 201 -5.37 -1.70 16.66
C ASP A 201 -4.54 -2.93 16.28
N LEU A 202 -3.49 -2.68 15.49
CA LEU A 202 -2.67 -3.73 14.90
C LEU A 202 -2.04 -4.62 15.97
N LYS A 203 -1.56 -4.04 17.08
CA LYS A 203 -0.96 -4.81 18.18
C LYS A 203 -1.99 -5.75 18.80
N LYS A 204 -3.17 -5.25 19.16
CA LYS A 204 -4.26 -6.09 19.72
C LYS A 204 -4.73 -7.16 18.72
N PHE A 205 -4.75 -6.83 17.44
CA PHE A 205 -5.07 -7.80 16.42
C PHE A 205 -4.03 -8.92 16.35
N LEU A 206 -2.74 -8.59 16.29
CA LEU A 206 -1.65 -9.56 16.23
C LEU A 206 -1.61 -10.45 17.50
N GLN A 207 -1.93 -9.91 18.68
CA GLN A 207 -2.01 -10.64 19.94
C GLN A 207 -3.07 -11.75 19.95
N LYS A 208 -4.06 -11.74 19.05
CA LYS A 208 -4.98 -12.87 18.85
C LYS A 208 -4.34 -14.08 18.17
N TYR A 209 -3.25 -13.87 17.42
CA TYR A 209 -2.58 -14.90 16.60
C TYR A 209 -1.16 -15.20 17.02
N ILE A 210 -0.55 -14.30 17.80
CA ILE A 210 0.82 -14.42 18.30
C ILE A 210 0.75 -14.40 19.82
N LYS A 211 1.26 -15.45 20.46
CA LYS A 211 1.28 -15.55 21.91
C LYS A 211 2.10 -14.41 22.53
N ILE A 212 1.51 -13.70 23.48
CA ILE A 212 2.20 -12.71 24.28
C ILE A 212 3.29 -13.40 25.10
N LYS A 213 4.52 -12.88 25.02
CA LYS A 213 5.64 -13.30 25.85
C LYS A 213 6.33 -12.06 26.38
N LYS A 214 6.18 -11.81 27.69
CA LYS A 214 6.85 -10.68 28.35
C LYS A 214 8.35 -10.70 28.10
N GLY A 215 8.91 -9.55 27.80
CA GLY A 215 10.34 -9.35 27.57
C GLY A 215 10.82 -8.04 28.17
N LYS A 216 12.13 -7.84 28.16
CA LYS A 216 12.78 -6.69 28.80
C LYS A 216 13.01 -5.57 27.79
N VAL A 217 12.79 -4.33 28.22
CA VAL A 217 13.28 -3.14 27.54
C VAL A 217 14.58 -2.71 28.21
N ILE A 218 15.65 -2.61 27.45
CA ILE A 218 16.97 -2.23 27.95
C ILE A 218 17.47 -0.95 27.27
N LYS A 219 18.31 -0.23 27.99
CA LYS A 219 19.09 0.90 27.49
C LYS A 219 20.57 0.62 27.75
N ILE A 220 21.44 0.96 26.79
CA ILE A 220 22.88 0.88 26.99
C ILE A 220 23.35 2.18 27.66
N ILE A 221 23.91 2.08 28.87
CA ILE A 221 24.45 3.19 29.64
C ILE A 221 25.87 2.77 30.06
N ASP A 222 26.86 3.57 29.67
CA ASP A 222 28.29 3.30 29.93
C ASP A 222 28.71 1.87 29.54
N GLY A 223 28.24 1.41 28.38
CA GLY A 223 28.54 0.09 27.82
C GLY A 223 27.81 -1.09 28.51
N ARG A 224 26.93 -0.83 29.49
CA ARG A 224 26.20 -1.85 30.24
C ARG A 224 24.71 -1.85 29.93
N GLU A 225 24.10 -3.04 29.86
CA GLU A 225 22.65 -3.20 29.72
C GLU A 225 21.94 -2.83 31.03
N LYS A 226 21.08 -1.82 31.01
CA LYS A 226 20.19 -1.46 32.11
C LYS A 226 18.74 -1.72 31.72
N ILE A 227 18.03 -2.52 32.52
CA ILE A 227 16.59 -2.76 32.32
C ILE A 227 15.83 -1.52 32.75
N ILE A 228 14.98 -1.00 31.86
CA ILE A 228 14.18 0.21 32.09
C ILE A 228 12.67 -0.02 31.94
N GLY A 229 12.26 -1.21 31.56
CA GLY A 229 10.85 -1.55 31.40
C GLY A 229 10.62 -2.96 30.86
N GLU A 230 9.37 -3.23 30.54
CA GLU A 230 8.92 -4.48 29.94
C GLU A 230 8.09 -4.24 28.69
N HIS A 231 7.93 -5.29 27.86
CA HIS A 231 7.07 -5.29 26.69
C HIS A 231 6.35 -6.65 26.53
N ASP A 232 5.33 -6.72 25.65
CA ASP A 232 4.49 -7.91 25.45
C ASP A 232 5.08 -8.95 24.48
N GLY A 233 6.21 -8.64 23.86
CA GLY A 233 6.91 -9.47 22.88
C GLY A 233 7.61 -8.61 21.83
N ALA A 234 8.92 -8.82 21.61
CA ALA A 234 9.72 -8.00 20.69
C ALA A 234 9.20 -8.00 19.23
N CYS A 235 8.50 -9.06 18.84
CA CYS A 235 7.91 -9.18 17.50
C CYS A 235 6.78 -8.16 17.21
N PHE A 236 6.12 -7.61 18.24
CA PHE A 236 5.04 -6.63 18.07
C PHE A 236 5.53 -5.21 17.79
N TYR A 237 6.82 -4.96 17.82
CA TYR A 237 7.41 -3.63 17.73
C TYR A 237 8.27 -3.46 16.48
N THR A 238 8.38 -2.21 16.05
CA THR A 238 9.13 -1.82 14.86
C THR A 238 10.35 -0.99 15.24
N ILE A 239 11.48 -1.14 14.53
CA ILE A 239 12.64 -0.26 14.68
C ILE A 239 12.23 1.17 14.38
N GLY A 240 12.62 2.12 15.25
CA GLY A 240 12.23 3.53 15.18
C GLY A 240 10.90 3.85 15.87
N GLU A 241 10.11 2.86 16.30
CA GLU A 241 8.93 3.08 17.14
C GLU A 241 9.34 3.56 18.54
N HIS A 242 8.52 4.42 19.16
CA HIS A 242 8.77 4.91 20.51
C HIS A 242 8.09 4.03 21.57
N HIS A 243 8.90 3.38 22.44
CA HIS A 243 8.44 2.59 23.58
C HIS A 243 9.49 2.65 24.69
N HIS A 244 9.30 3.47 25.72
CA HIS A 244 10.31 3.86 26.72
C HIS A 244 11.56 4.57 26.15
N GLY A 245 11.53 4.92 24.87
CA GLY A 245 12.60 5.48 24.03
C GLY A 245 12.41 4.97 22.60
N TYR A 246 13.28 5.39 21.68
CA TYR A 246 13.26 4.89 20.31
C TYR A 246 13.87 3.48 20.24
N ILE A 247 13.13 2.52 19.70
CA ILE A 247 13.64 1.16 19.50
C ILE A 247 14.73 1.18 18.43
N VAL A 248 15.95 0.84 18.83
CA VAL A 248 17.11 0.80 17.94
C VAL A 248 17.51 -0.62 17.55
N GLN A 249 17.15 -1.62 18.39
CA GLN A 249 17.44 -3.02 18.11
C GLN A 249 16.37 -3.94 18.71
N LYS A 250 16.13 -5.07 18.05
CA LYS A 250 15.25 -6.15 18.52
C LYS A 250 16.03 -7.46 18.56
N ASP A 251 16.07 -8.11 19.69
CA ASP A 251 16.57 -9.48 19.84
C ASP A 251 15.38 -10.42 20.09
N LEU A 252 14.94 -11.12 19.08
CA LEU A 252 13.80 -12.03 19.16
C LEU A 252 14.10 -13.29 19.96
N LYS A 253 15.36 -13.77 19.94
CA LYS A 253 15.76 -14.98 20.68
C LYS A 253 15.75 -14.72 22.20
N ARG A 254 16.36 -13.61 22.62
CA ARG A 254 16.36 -13.17 24.02
C ARG A 254 15.06 -12.48 24.41
N ASN A 255 14.21 -12.12 23.44
CA ASN A 255 12.98 -11.33 23.61
C ASN A 255 13.28 -9.99 24.30
N ILE A 256 14.21 -9.23 23.74
CA ILE A 256 14.68 -7.94 24.28
C ILE A 256 14.48 -6.84 23.24
N LEU A 257 14.04 -5.67 23.69
CA LEU A 257 14.08 -4.42 22.95
C LEU A 257 15.19 -3.53 23.50
N THR A 258 16.10 -3.07 22.66
CA THR A 258 17.06 -2.03 23.03
C THR A 258 16.55 -0.69 22.56
N VAL A 259 16.54 0.30 23.45
CA VAL A 259 16.05 1.64 23.16
C VAL A 259 17.12 2.72 23.39
N SER A 260 16.96 3.84 22.68
CA SER A 260 17.79 5.03 22.76
C SER A 260 16.91 6.27 22.93
N GLU A 261 17.49 7.35 23.46
CA GLU A 261 16.84 8.67 23.51
C GLU A 261 16.71 9.31 22.15
N LYS A 262 17.64 8.97 21.23
CA LYS A 262 17.65 9.48 19.86
C LYS A 262 17.11 8.41 18.89
N PRO A 263 16.44 8.83 17.80
CA PRO A 263 16.05 7.91 16.74
C PRO A 263 17.26 7.14 16.18
N PRO A 264 17.08 5.88 15.74
CA PRO A 264 18.16 5.12 15.13
C PRO A 264 18.65 5.78 13.85
N VAL A 265 19.97 5.75 13.67
CA VAL A 265 20.67 6.21 12.48
C VAL A 265 21.41 5.02 11.88
N LEU A 266 21.23 4.78 10.58
CA LEU A 266 21.94 3.73 9.88
C LEU A 266 23.39 4.19 9.59
N GLU A 267 24.35 3.64 10.30
CA GLU A 267 25.77 4.03 10.16
C GLU A 267 26.34 3.64 8.80
N ASN A 268 26.11 2.41 8.37
CA ASN A 268 26.70 1.87 7.13
C ASN A 268 26.03 2.35 5.83
N LYS A 269 24.90 3.06 5.91
CA LYS A 269 24.13 3.57 4.75
C LYS A 269 23.85 2.55 3.65
N VAL A 270 24.03 1.26 3.92
CA VAL A 270 23.93 0.18 2.96
C VAL A 270 22.89 -0.83 3.42
N ILE A 271 22.00 -1.22 2.51
CA ILE A 271 20.98 -2.23 2.73
C ILE A 271 20.93 -3.23 1.57
N ASN A 272 20.44 -4.42 1.85
CA ASN A 272 20.11 -5.42 0.84
C ASN A 272 18.59 -5.46 0.63
N LEU A 273 18.18 -5.72 -0.61
CA LEU A 273 16.80 -5.91 -0.98
C LEU A 273 16.57 -7.39 -1.34
N VAL A 274 15.43 -7.89 -0.90
CA VAL A 274 14.88 -9.19 -1.30
C VAL A 274 13.54 -8.96 -2.00
N ASP A 275 13.00 -9.98 -2.66
CA ASP A 275 11.72 -9.90 -3.39
C ASP A 275 11.63 -8.67 -4.31
N THR A 276 12.69 -8.39 -5.07
CA THR A 276 12.73 -7.21 -5.95
C THR A 276 11.82 -7.37 -7.16
N ASN A 277 11.15 -6.28 -7.54
CA ASN A 277 10.40 -6.15 -8.79
C ASN A 277 10.78 -4.85 -9.48
N TRP A 278 11.24 -4.93 -10.73
CA TRP A 278 11.67 -3.77 -11.51
C TRP A 278 10.75 -3.55 -12.70
N LEU A 279 10.07 -2.40 -12.70
CA LEU A 279 9.28 -1.90 -13.83
C LEU A 279 10.19 -1.32 -14.92
N ALA A 280 11.30 -0.73 -14.50
CA ALA A 280 12.43 -0.40 -15.34
C ALA A 280 13.70 -0.72 -14.53
N ARG A 281 14.58 -1.55 -15.10
CA ARG A 281 15.78 -1.99 -14.38
C ARG A 281 16.73 -0.80 -14.19
N PRO A 282 17.10 -0.47 -12.93
CA PRO A 282 18.05 0.60 -12.68
C PRO A 282 19.46 0.21 -13.17
N GLU A 283 20.18 1.18 -13.69
CA GLU A 283 21.60 1.03 -14.07
C GLU A 283 22.50 1.05 -12.84
N THR A 284 23.59 0.31 -12.92
CA THR A 284 24.52 0.18 -11.79
C THR A 284 25.29 1.49 -11.59
N ASN A 285 25.36 1.94 -10.32
CA ASN A 285 26.08 3.12 -9.87
C ASN A 285 25.51 4.50 -10.30
N GLU A 286 24.41 4.52 -11.02
CA GLU A 286 23.66 5.76 -11.24
C GLU A 286 22.98 6.22 -9.96
N ILE A 287 22.72 7.53 -9.85
CA ILE A 287 22.04 8.12 -8.69
C ILE A 287 20.55 8.13 -8.93
N TYR A 288 19.83 7.48 -8.03
CA TYR A 288 18.38 7.43 -7.99
C TYR A 288 17.86 7.98 -6.68
N GLN A 289 16.56 8.22 -6.60
CA GLN A 289 15.89 8.58 -5.37
C GLN A 289 15.14 7.37 -4.80
N ALA A 290 15.32 7.09 -3.51
CA ALA A 290 14.67 6.01 -2.81
C ALA A 290 13.66 6.52 -1.79
N ARG A 291 12.51 5.87 -1.70
CA ARG A 291 11.53 6.06 -0.62
C ARG A 291 11.42 4.78 0.18
N ILE A 292 11.66 4.86 1.49
CA ILE A 292 11.68 3.73 2.41
C ILE A 292 10.38 3.57 3.22
N ARG A 293 9.46 4.50 3.10
CA ARG A 293 8.13 4.49 3.72
C ARG A 293 7.19 5.41 2.96
N HIS A 294 5.90 5.11 2.99
CA HIS A 294 4.90 5.98 2.38
C HIS A 294 4.99 7.41 2.96
N ARG A 295 4.97 8.41 2.09
CA ARG A 295 5.17 9.84 2.43
C ARG A 295 6.51 10.18 3.07
N GLY A 296 7.46 9.25 3.11
CA GLY A 296 8.84 9.54 3.47
C GLY A 296 9.50 10.45 2.43
N GLU A 297 10.57 11.10 2.83
CA GLU A 297 11.42 11.86 1.92
C GLU A 297 12.03 10.94 0.86
N LEU A 298 12.33 11.52 -0.29
CA LEU A 298 13.11 10.89 -1.32
C LEU A 298 14.59 11.10 -0.98
N LEU A 299 15.32 10.00 -0.87
CA LEU A 299 16.73 9.98 -0.45
C LEU A 299 17.58 9.51 -1.62
N ASP A 300 18.64 10.27 -1.91
CA ASP A 300 19.57 9.91 -2.98
C ASP A 300 20.36 8.65 -2.60
N CYS A 301 20.41 7.73 -3.55
CA CYS A 301 21.09 6.44 -3.39
C CYS A 301 21.64 5.91 -4.71
N LYS A 302 22.54 4.95 -4.60
CA LYS A 302 23.02 4.13 -5.72
C LYS A 302 22.59 2.69 -5.51
N ILE A 303 22.41 1.96 -6.61
CA ILE A 303 22.09 0.54 -6.54
C ILE A 303 23.09 -0.28 -7.36
N ASN A 304 23.44 -1.43 -6.82
CA ASN A 304 24.18 -2.47 -7.52
C ASN A 304 23.51 -3.81 -7.24
N LYS A 305 22.88 -4.40 -8.26
CA LYS A 305 21.99 -5.56 -8.12
C LYS A 305 20.88 -5.27 -7.11
N ASN A 306 20.95 -5.92 -5.94
CA ASN A 306 19.98 -5.74 -4.85
C ASN A 306 20.56 -4.96 -3.65
N LYS A 307 21.76 -4.40 -3.78
CA LYS A 307 22.45 -3.67 -2.74
C LYS A 307 22.28 -2.17 -2.98
N VAL A 308 21.61 -1.49 -2.05
CA VAL A 308 21.37 -0.04 -2.12
C VAL A 308 22.30 0.67 -1.13
N THR A 309 22.98 1.69 -1.62
CA THR A 309 23.88 2.56 -0.83
C THR A 309 23.33 3.98 -0.83
N PHE A 310 22.91 4.47 0.32
CA PHE A 310 22.42 5.85 0.46
C PHE A 310 23.58 6.85 0.52
N LEU A 311 23.40 8.04 -0.06
CA LEU A 311 24.38 9.13 0.03
C LEU A 311 24.32 9.81 1.40
N ALA A 312 23.13 9.93 1.99
CA ALA A 312 22.91 10.40 3.36
C ALA A 312 22.27 9.29 4.21
N SER A 313 22.32 9.38 5.53
CA SER A 313 21.66 8.37 6.38
C SER A 313 20.14 8.39 6.18
N PRO A 314 19.52 7.23 5.90
CA PRO A 314 18.07 7.13 5.73
C PRO A 314 17.27 7.16 7.04
N GLY A 315 17.95 7.28 8.20
CA GLY A 315 17.30 7.16 9.51
C GLY A 315 16.93 5.72 9.86
N ALA A 316 15.79 5.56 10.53
CA ALA A 316 15.28 4.26 10.95
C ALA A 316 14.84 3.40 9.76
N LEU A 317 15.41 2.21 9.66
CA LEU A 317 15.00 1.18 8.72
C LEU A 317 14.47 -0.03 9.47
N ALA A 318 13.42 -0.62 8.96
CA ALA A 318 12.86 -1.84 9.51
C ALA A 318 12.84 -2.94 8.44
N SER A 319 13.39 -4.10 8.75
CA SER A 319 13.28 -5.28 7.91
C SER A 319 11.81 -5.61 7.63
N GLY A 320 11.49 -5.99 6.40
CA GLY A 320 10.13 -6.23 5.93
C GLY A 320 9.43 -5.01 5.32
N GLN A 321 9.95 -3.79 5.50
CA GLN A 321 9.47 -2.60 4.80
C GLN A 321 9.95 -2.58 3.34
N SER A 322 9.25 -1.86 2.48
CA SER A 322 9.66 -1.70 1.09
C SER A 322 10.55 -0.48 0.89
N LEU A 323 11.55 -0.66 0.04
CA LEU A 323 12.26 0.45 -0.59
C LEU A 323 11.82 0.53 -2.05
N VAL A 324 11.40 1.71 -2.48
CA VAL A 324 10.96 1.98 -3.86
C VAL A 324 11.86 3.03 -4.49
N LEU A 325 12.38 2.71 -5.69
CA LEU A 325 13.25 3.59 -6.46
C LEU A 325 12.47 4.45 -7.44
N TYR A 326 12.95 5.67 -7.60
CA TYR A 326 12.39 6.66 -8.51
C TYR A 326 13.50 7.34 -9.33
N GLU A 327 13.15 7.65 -10.58
CA GLU A 327 13.89 8.53 -11.46
C GLU A 327 12.97 9.71 -11.80
N GLY A 328 13.18 10.85 -11.15
CA GLY A 328 12.21 11.95 -11.18
C GLY A 328 10.83 11.51 -10.67
N GLU A 329 9.80 11.59 -11.50
CA GLU A 329 8.45 11.13 -11.16
C GLU A 329 8.20 9.64 -11.48
N LYS A 330 9.11 8.98 -12.21
CA LYS A 330 8.98 7.59 -12.65
C LYS A 330 9.35 6.63 -11.52
N CYS A 331 8.43 5.73 -11.18
CA CYS A 331 8.68 4.62 -10.28
C CYS A 331 9.39 3.49 -11.05
N LEU A 332 10.62 3.18 -10.66
CA LEU A 332 11.41 2.12 -11.31
C LEU A 332 11.10 0.73 -10.76
N GLY A 333 10.42 0.65 -9.62
CA GLY A 333 10.19 -0.58 -8.88
C GLY A 333 10.84 -0.53 -7.51
N GLY A 334 11.11 -1.68 -6.91
CA GLY A 334 11.66 -1.74 -5.57
C GLY A 334 11.92 -3.14 -5.06
N GLY A 335 12.07 -3.23 -3.74
CA GLY A 335 12.25 -4.50 -3.04
C GLY A 335 11.93 -4.37 -1.56
N ILE A 336 11.92 -5.50 -0.88
CA ILE A 336 11.75 -5.58 0.57
C ILE A 336 13.11 -5.46 1.24
N ILE A 337 13.23 -4.61 2.26
CA ILE A 337 14.43 -4.44 3.09
C ILE A 337 14.64 -5.73 3.91
N ASP A 338 15.82 -6.35 3.77
CA ASP A 338 16.22 -7.55 4.49
C ASP A 338 16.58 -7.28 5.95
#